data_628c905d2dae6e492d4b4c5497215aca
#
_entry.id   628c905d2dae6e492d4b4c5497215aca
#
_cell.length_a   1.000
_cell.length_b   1.000
_cell.length_c   1.000
_cell.angle_alpha   90.00
_cell.angle_beta   90.00
_cell.angle_gamma   90.00
#
_symmetry.space_group_name_H-M   'P 1'
#
loop_
_entity.id
_entity.type
_entity.pdbx_description
1 polymer ?
#
loop_
_entity_poly.entity_id
_entity_poly.type
_entity_poly.pdbx_seq_one_letter_code
_entity_poly.pdbx_strand_id
1 'polypeptide(L)'
;MSVTISVICFKSKTLANGEHPLMLRITQDRKRVMKSLGISVNPKHWDFIKGEPKPKCPNRELIQSIILKVKSEYQTKIIEKISKEEEFTATSLLSENKSNIKAQTVEEFYLSLIEDLKQKGRIGNSYAYLNSYNTLRNFNKGKKLNYTFSHIDVPFCKKFEDWMRSKGNKDTTLSYQFRTLRAAYNKAIEAKIVAREKNPFIEYKLSHFNTKTIKRALSKNDILKIINADCTSQSKLRQLTHDLFSFSYLCGGISFVDIANLTRQNIVEDRLIYQRQKTHGNINLLLSKEASTIIAKYSTYQQEAEYLFPILHCKRHITPMQKSNRVHKICHQVNTELRAFAQELGITAEVTTYLARHHHLSYTLKISSL
;
A
#
# COMPACT_ATOMS: atom_id res chain seq x y z
N MET A 1 -7.21 -28.01 -32.82
CA MET A 1 -8.54 -27.52 -32.38
C MET A 1 -9.03 -26.45 -33.34
N SER A 2 -10.22 -26.61 -33.95
CA SER A 2 -10.80 -25.58 -34.82
C SER A 2 -11.84 -24.78 -34.05
N VAL A 3 -11.56 -23.48 -33.82
CA VAL A 3 -12.48 -22.56 -33.15
C VAL A 3 -12.88 -21.48 -34.14
N THR A 4 -14.18 -21.29 -34.34
CA THR A 4 -14.70 -20.24 -35.21
C THR A 4 -15.56 -19.24 -34.43
N ILE A 5 -15.38 -17.96 -34.77
CA ILE A 5 -16.11 -16.83 -34.16
C ILE A 5 -16.95 -16.17 -35.26
N SER A 6 -18.24 -16.05 -35.02
CA SER A 6 -19.16 -15.38 -35.93
C SER A 6 -20.20 -14.55 -35.17
N VAL A 7 -20.68 -13.49 -35.80
CA VAL A 7 -21.84 -12.75 -35.30
C VAL A 7 -23.03 -13.09 -36.15
N ILE A 8 -24.15 -13.38 -35.49
CA ILE A 8 -25.40 -13.78 -36.17
C ILE A 8 -26.56 -12.91 -35.72
N CYS A 9 -27.48 -12.65 -36.61
CA CYS A 9 -28.82 -12.13 -36.30
C CYS A 9 -29.71 -13.32 -35.93
N PHE A 10 -30.13 -13.38 -34.65
CA PHE A 10 -30.78 -14.56 -34.06
C PHE A 10 -32.27 -14.61 -34.37
N LYS A 11 -32.65 -15.33 -35.44
CA LYS A 11 -34.00 -15.40 -36.01
C LYS A 11 -35.04 -15.94 -35.03
N SER A 12 -34.66 -16.81 -34.09
CA SER A 12 -35.61 -17.48 -33.19
C SER A 12 -36.16 -16.58 -32.08
N LYS A 13 -35.69 -15.32 -31.99
CA LYS A 13 -36.19 -14.36 -31.01
C LYS A 13 -36.44 -13.00 -31.66
N THR A 14 -37.71 -12.59 -31.65
CA THR A 14 -38.13 -11.25 -32.09
C THR A 14 -38.37 -10.39 -30.85
N LEU A 15 -37.83 -9.18 -30.83
CA LEU A 15 -38.01 -8.19 -29.78
C LEU A 15 -39.34 -7.42 -30.00
N ALA A 16 -39.81 -6.69 -28.99
CA ALA A 16 -41.06 -5.92 -29.06
C ALA A 16 -41.09 -4.88 -30.19
N ASN A 17 -39.89 -4.40 -30.62
CA ASN A 17 -39.71 -3.47 -31.73
C ASN A 17 -39.63 -4.15 -33.13
N GLY A 18 -39.85 -5.47 -33.22
CA GLY A 18 -39.75 -6.24 -34.46
C GLY A 18 -38.34 -6.56 -34.93
N GLU A 19 -37.32 -6.23 -34.15
CA GLU A 19 -35.91 -6.51 -34.46
C GLU A 19 -35.47 -7.86 -33.87
N HIS A 20 -34.37 -8.38 -34.41
CA HIS A 20 -33.71 -9.57 -33.90
C HIS A 20 -32.42 -9.23 -33.19
N PRO A 21 -32.10 -9.82 -32.02
CA PRO A 21 -30.87 -9.59 -31.32
C PRO A 21 -29.64 -10.12 -32.10
N LEU A 22 -28.54 -9.36 -32.08
CA LEU A 22 -27.25 -9.84 -32.57
C LEU A 22 -26.56 -10.65 -31.47
N MET A 23 -26.10 -11.85 -31.87
CA MET A 23 -25.42 -12.79 -30.96
C MET A 23 -24.03 -13.10 -31.49
N LEU A 24 -23.04 -13.04 -30.60
CA LEU A 24 -21.75 -13.67 -30.83
C LEU A 24 -21.92 -15.19 -30.72
N ARG A 25 -21.47 -15.92 -31.71
CA ARG A 25 -21.45 -17.39 -31.74
C ARG A 25 -20.01 -17.88 -31.81
N ILE A 26 -19.59 -18.65 -30.82
CA ILE A 26 -18.32 -19.38 -30.81
C ILE A 26 -18.64 -20.85 -31.06
N THR A 27 -17.99 -21.45 -32.03
CA THR A 27 -18.11 -22.87 -32.35
C THR A 27 -16.76 -23.53 -32.15
N GLN A 28 -16.72 -24.58 -31.34
CA GLN A 28 -15.56 -25.42 -31.09
C GLN A 28 -15.97 -26.89 -31.09
N ASP A 29 -15.31 -27.70 -31.87
CA ASP A 29 -15.56 -29.15 -31.96
C ASP A 29 -17.05 -29.50 -32.08
N ARG A 30 -17.75 -28.82 -33.02
CA ARG A 30 -19.20 -28.91 -33.29
C ARG A 30 -20.13 -28.40 -32.17
N LYS A 31 -19.61 -28.03 -30.98
CA LYS A 31 -20.41 -27.37 -29.93
C LYS A 31 -20.49 -25.87 -30.17
N ARG A 32 -21.70 -25.34 -30.04
CA ARG A 32 -21.99 -23.90 -30.26
C ARG A 32 -22.42 -23.24 -28.97
N VAL A 33 -21.81 -22.11 -28.65
CA VAL A 33 -22.20 -21.28 -27.52
C VAL A 33 -22.46 -19.86 -28.03
N MET A 34 -23.49 -19.21 -27.48
CA MET A 34 -23.93 -17.89 -27.95
C MET A 34 -23.98 -16.89 -26.80
N LYS A 35 -23.62 -15.63 -27.10
CA LYS A 35 -23.71 -14.51 -26.17
C LYS A 35 -24.36 -13.32 -26.86
N SER A 36 -25.33 -12.65 -26.20
CA SER A 36 -25.94 -11.44 -26.74
C SER A 36 -24.93 -10.28 -26.78
N LEU A 37 -24.95 -9.51 -27.85
CA LEU A 37 -24.17 -8.29 -28.00
C LEU A 37 -24.86 -7.05 -27.39
N GLY A 38 -26.11 -7.20 -26.90
CA GLY A 38 -26.90 -6.09 -26.36
C GLY A 38 -27.47 -5.14 -27.43
N ILE A 39 -27.34 -5.48 -28.71
CA ILE A 39 -27.87 -4.70 -29.84
C ILE A 39 -28.74 -5.60 -30.72
N SER A 40 -29.64 -4.98 -31.47
CA SER A 40 -30.57 -5.66 -32.36
C SER A 40 -30.60 -4.98 -33.71
N VAL A 41 -31.06 -5.70 -34.73
CA VAL A 41 -31.20 -5.23 -36.11
C VAL A 41 -32.44 -5.76 -36.72
N ASN A 42 -33.13 -4.96 -37.57
CA ASN A 42 -34.24 -5.45 -38.36
C ASN A 42 -33.74 -6.50 -39.36
N PRO A 43 -34.34 -7.70 -39.47
CA PRO A 43 -33.84 -8.75 -40.34
C PRO A 43 -33.78 -8.36 -41.81
N LYS A 44 -34.56 -7.39 -42.28
CA LYS A 44 -34.50 -6.84 -43.63
C LYS A 44 -33.17 -6.14 -43.94
N HIS A 45 -32.53 -5.62 -42.92
CA HIS A 45 -31.23 -4.90 -42.99
C HIS A 45 -30.02 -5.78 -42.67
N TRP A 46 -30.20 -7.08 -42.48
CA TRP A 46 -29.14 -8.04 -42.21
C TRP A 46 -28.84 -8.95 -43.40
N ASP A 47 -27.56 -9.10 -43.73
CA ASP A 47 -27.11 -10.10 -44.70
C ASP A 47 -26.79 -11.42 -43.94
N PHE A 48 -27.66 -12.40 -44.11
CA PHE A 48 -27.51 -13.68 -43.39
C PHE A 48 -26.43 -14.59 -43.96
N ILE A 49 -25.96 -14.30 -45.20
CA ILE A 49 -24.86 -15.06 -45.83
C ILE A 49 -23.52 -14.52 -45.33
N LYS A 50 -23.33 -13.22 -45.43
CA LYS A 50 -22.10 -12.54 -44.97
C LYS A 50 -22.01 -12.36 -43.48
N GLY A 51 -23.12 -12.40 -42.74
CA GLY A 51 -23.18 -12.14 -41.29
C GLY A 51 -22.88 -10.68 -40.93
N GLU A 52 -23.36 -9.73 -41.76
CA GLU A 52 -23.08 -8.31 -41.66
C GLU A 52 -24.31 -7.45 -41.94
N PRO A 53 -24.37 -6.20 -41.48
CA PRO A 53 -25.45 -5.28 -41.84
C PRO A 53 -25.33 -4.84 -43.28
N LYS A 54 -26.45 -4.85 -43.98
CA LYS A 54 -26.56 -4.41 -45.38
C LYS A 54 -26.24 -2.92 -45.55
N PRO A 55 -25.89 -2.42 -46.76
CA PRO A 55 -25.54 -1.00 -47.01
C PRO A 55 -26.61 0.00 -46.52
N LYS A 56 -27.88 -0.35 -46.62
CA LYS A 56 -29.03 0.50 -46.21
C LYS A 56 -29.44 0.29 -44.75
N CYS A 57 -28.61 -0.36 -43.91
CA CYS A 57 -28.91 -0.56 -42.50
C CYS A 57 -28.72 0.74 -41.69
N PRO A 58 -29.69 1.16 -40.89
CA PRO A 58 -29.50 2.26 -39.96
C PRO A 58 -28.33 1.97 -39.00
N ASN A 59 -27.50 3.00 -38.72
CA ASN A 59 -26.30 2.90 -37.87
C ASN A 59 -25.30 1.79 -38.27
N ARG A 60 -25.21 1.49 -39.60
CA ARG A 60 -24.37 0.43 -40.13
C ARG A 60 -22.93 0.48 -39.62
N GLU A 61 -22.30 1.64 -39.68
CA GLU A 61 -20.89 1.81 -39.26
C GLU A 61 -20.69 1.51 -37.76
N LEU A 62 -21.61 1.95 -36.91
CA LEU A 62 -21.57 1.68 -35.48
C LEU A 62 -21.72 0.18 -35.20
N ILE A 63 -22.66 -0.48 -35.86
CA ILE A 63 -22.89 -1.92 -35.74
C ILE A 63 -21.66 -2.70 -36.23
N GLN A 64 -21.07 -2.32 -37.37
CA GLN A 64 -19.84 -2.94 -37.85
C GLN A 64 -18.67 -2.74 -36.92
N SER A 65 -18.50 -1.55 -36.34
CA SER A 65 -17.45 -1.27 -35.34
C SER A 65 -17.60 -2.16 -34.11
N ILE A 66 -18.82 -2.34 -33.59
CA ILE A 66 -19.10 -3.25 -32.46
C ILE A 66 -18.78 -4.70 -32.83
N ILE A 67 -19.19 -5.14 -34.02
CA ILE A 67 -18.90 -6.50 -34.50
C ILE A 67 -17.41 -6.76 -34.58
N LEU A 68 -16.65 -5.84 -35.20
CA LEU A 68 -15.21 -5.95 -35.36
C LEU A 68 -14.51 -5.97 -34.00
N LYS A 69 -14.89 -5.05 -33.11
CA LYS A 69 -14.34 -4.98 -31.74
C LYS A 69 -14.52 -6.28 -30.99
N VAL A 70 -15.73 -6.85 -31.01
CA VAL A 70 -16.05 -8.10 -30.32
C VAL A 70 -15.33 -9.29 -30.94
N LYS A 71 -15.30 -9.39 -32.28
CA LYS A 71 -14.54 -10.45 -32.96
C LYS A 71 -13.06 -10.40 -32.61
N SER A 72 -12.42 -9.21 -32.69
CA SER A 72 -11.02 -9.01 -32.35
C SER A 72 -10.70 -9.38 -30.89
N GLU A 73 -11.56 -8.96 -29.95
CA GLU A 73 -11.39 -9.27 -28.51
C GLU A 73 -11.35 -10.80 -28.27
N TYR A 74 -12.27 -11.55 -28.84
CA TYR A 74 -12.29 -13.00 -28.65
C TYR A 74 -11.22 -13.72 -29.44
N GLN A 75 -10.81 -13.22 -30.62
CA GLN A 75 -9.67 -13.75 -31.36
C GLN A 75 -8.37 -13.61 -30.56
N THR A 76 -8.12 -12.43 -29.99
CA THR A 76 -6.94 -12.19 -29.13
C THR A 76 -6.92 -13.16 -27.94
N LYS A 77 -8.06 -13.36 -27.24
CA LYS A 77 -8.17 -14.31 -26.13
C LYS A 77 -7.83 -15.75 -26.55
N ILE A 78 -8.33 -16.17 -27.70
CA ILE A 78 -8.04 -17.51 -28.23
C ILE A 78 -6.54 -17.67 -28.53
N ILE A 79 -5.94 -16.67 -29.18
CA ILE A 79 -4.50 -16.67 -29.50
C ILE A 79 -3.66 -16.70 -28.22
N GLU A 80 -4.01 -15.90 -27.20
CA GLU A 80 -3.32 -15.88 -25.91
C GLU A 80 -3.38 -17.25 -25.19
N LYS A 81 -4.52 -17.93 -25.25
CA LYS A 81 -4.67 -19.27 -24.64
C LYS A 81 -3.88 -20.32 -25.40
N ILE A 82 -3.93 -20.29 -26.71
CA ILE A 82 -3.13 -21.18 -27.56
C ILE A 82 -1.63 -20.96 -27.32
N SER A 83 -1.18 -19.71 -27.22
CA SER A 83 0.23 -19.39 -26.99
C SER A 83 0.73 -19.82 -25.59
N LYS A 84 -0.17 -19.96 -24.63
CA LYS A 84 0.13 -20.43 -23.27
C LYS A 84 -0.12 -21.94 -23.09
N GLU A 85 -0.47 -22.65 -24.15
CA GLU A 85 -0.84 -24.07 -24.13
C GLU A 85 -1.97 -24.39 -23.12
N GLU A 86 -2.84 -23.40 -22.85
CA GLU A 86 -3.99 -23.55 -21.93
C GLU A 86 -5.16 -24.24 -22.64
N GLU A 87 -5.67 -25.32 -22.08
CA GLU A 87 -6.93 -25.93 -22.54
C GLU A 87 -8.11 -24.97 -22.26
N PHE A 88 -8.97 -24.79 -23.26
CA PHE A 88 -10.16 -23.98 -23.10
C PHE A 88 -11.36 -24.57 -23.86
N THR A 89 -12.55 -24.21 -23.45
CA THR A 89 -13.81 -24.55 -24.12
C THR A 89 -14.53 -23.30 -24.60
N ALA A 90 -15.40 -23.42 -25.62
CA ALA A 90 -16.22 -22.30 -26.08
C ALA A 90 -17.05 -21.69 -24.94
N THR A 91 -17.48 -22.49 -23.97
CA THR A 91 -18.23 -22.05 -22.78
C THR A 91 -17.32 -21.25 -21.83
N SER A 92 -16.07 -21.70 -21.58
CA SER A 92 -15.13 -20.97 -20.71
C SER A 92 -14.78 -19.61 -21.29
N LEU A 93 -14.57 -19.51 -22.60
CA LEU A 93 -14.30 -18.23 -23.28
C LEU A 93 -15.44 -17.20 -23.09
N LEU A 94 -16.69 -17.64 -23.07
CA LEU A 94 -17.85 -16.76 -22.85
C LEU A 94 -18.07 -16.44 -21.38
N SER A 95 -17.75 -17.37 -20.48
CA SER A 95 -17.90 -17.18 -19.02
C SER A 95 -16.81 -16.30 -18.44
N GLU A 96 -15.61 -16.28 -19.02
CA GLU A 96 -14.50 -15.41 -18.61
C GLU A 96 -14.82 -13.91 -18.74
N ASN A 97 -15.81 -13.53 -19.54
CA ASN A 97 -16.29 -12.15 -19.62
C ASN A 97 -17.29 -11.74 -18.53
N LYS A 98 -17.79 -12.66 -17.74
CA LYS A 98 -18.17 -12.39 -16.36
C LYS A 98 -16.89 -12.61 -15.55
N SER A 99 -15.97 -11.61 -15.55
CA SER A 99 -15.03 -11.51 -14.45
C SER A 99 -15.89 -11.75 -13.19
N ASN A 100 -15.55 -12.74 -12.37
CA ASN A 100 -16.09 -12.89 -11.02
C ASN A 100 -15.56 -11.68 -10.23
N ILE A 101 -15.98 -10.47 -10.63
CA ILE A 101 -15.83 -9.27 -9.84
C ILE A 101 -16.77 -9.52 -8.68
N LYS A 102 -16.20 -9.96 -7.56
CA LYS A 102 -16.92 -10.02 -6.30
C LYS A 102 -17.40 -8.60 -6.05
N ALA A 103 -18.70 -8.38 -6.08
CA ALA A 103 -19.28 -7.09 -5.72
C ALA A 103 -18.93 -6.82 -4.26
N GLN A 104 -17.84 -6.13 -4.03
CA GLN A 104 -17.34 -5.76 -2.70
C GLN A 104 -17.20 -4.25 -2.66
N THR A 105 -17.71 -3.65 -1.58
CA THR A 105 -17.58 -2.23 -1.34
C THR A 105 -16.14 -1.87 -0.93
N VAL A 106 -15.77 -0.61 -1.09
CA VAL A 106 -14.49 -0.09 -0.60
C VAL A 106 -14.36 -0.27 0.92
N GLU A 107 -15.49 -0.09 1.66
CA GLU A 107 -15.57 -0.34 3.10
C GLU A 107 -15.14 -1.77 3.47
N GLU A 108 -15.84 -2.75 2.91
CA GLU A 108 -15.61 -4.17 3.21
C GLU A 108 -14.20 -4.60 2.86
N PHE A 109 -13.69 -4.12 1.72
CA PHE A 109 -12.32 -4.43 1.31
C PHE A 109 -11.27 -3.87 2.27
N TYR A 110 -11.38 -2.58 2.65
CA TYR A 110 -10.43 -1.98 3.58
C TYR A 110 -10.45 -2.66 4.94
N LEU A 111 -11.63 -2.94 5.48
CA LEU A 111 -11.75 -3.59 6.79
C LEU A 111 -11.16 -5.02 6.76
N SER A 112 -11.46 -5.79 5.70
CA SER A 112 -10.86 -7.12 5.51
C SER A 112 -9.34 -7.06 5.37
N LEU A 113 -8.80 -6.12 4.57
CA LEU A 113 -7.37 -5.95 4.38
C LEU A 113 -6.65 -5.55 5.68
N ILE A 114 -7.25 -4.66 6.46
CA ILE A 114 -6.70 -4.22 7.76
C ILE A 114 -6.63 -5.39 8.72
N GLU A 115 -7.69 -6.19 8.78
CA GLU A 115 -7.76 -7.35 9.68
C GLU A 115 -6.76 -8.44 9.28
N ASP A 116 -6.66 -8.78 8.00
CA ASP A 116 -5.66 -9.72 7.47
C ASP A 116 -4.22 -9.29 7.82
N LEU A 117 -3.92 -8.00 7.68
CA LEU A 117 -2.60 -7.46 8.04
C LEU A 117 -2.31 -7.55 9.54
N LYS A 118 -3.32 -7.36 10.41
CA LYS A 118 -3.17 -7.54 11.86
C LYS A 118 -2.90 -8.99 12.21
N GLN A 119 -3.65 -9.91 11.64
CA GLN A 119 -3.48 -11.35 11.86
C GLN A 119 -2.09 -11.83 11.41
N LYS A 120 -1.57 -11.28 10.30
CA LYS A 120 -0.21 -11.53 9.82
C LYS A 120 0.90 -10.79 10.61
N GLY A 121 0.56 -10.09 11.70
CA GLY A 121 1.51 -9.32 12.50
C GLY A 121 2.08 -8.07 11.80
N ARG A 122 1.56 -7.70 10.63
CA ARG A 122 2.00 -6.51 9.87
C ARG A 122 1.34 -5.23 10.36
N ILE A 123 1.51 -4.95 11.66
CA ILE A 123 0.78 -3.89 12.38
C ILE A 123 1.01 -2.50 11.77
N GLY A 124 2.25 -2.15 11.40
CA GLY A 124 2.55 -0.85 10.77
C GLY A 124 1.78 -0.64 9.48
N ASN A 125 1.67 -1.69 8.63
CA ASN A 125 0.89 -1.62 7.39
C ASN A 125 -0.62 -1.54 7.67
N SER A 126 -1.13 -2.27 8.68
CA SER A 126 -2.56 -2.18 9.05
C SER A 126 -2.94 -0.76 9.46
N TYR A 127 -2.07 -0.06 10.20
CA TYR A 127 -2.28 1.36 10.54
C TYR A 127 -2.23 2.29 9.33
N ALA A 128 -1.37 2.02 8.35
CA ALA A 128 -1.33 2.82 7.12
C ALA A 128 -2.66 2.73 6.36
N TYR A 129 -3.21 1.51 6.19
CA TYR A 129 -4.51 1.32 5.54
C TYR A 129 -5.67 1.85 6.40
N LEU A 130 -5.62 1.70 7.72
CA LEU A 130 -6.62 2.28 8.61
C LEU A 130 -6.65 3.82 8.52
N ASN A 131 -5.50 4.45 8.45
CA ASN A 131 -5.39 5.90 8.26
C ASN A 131 -5.99 6.32 6.90
N SER A 132 -5.65 5.61 5.82
CA SER A 132 -6.22 5.85 4.49
C SER A 132 -7.75 5.67 4.48
N TYR A 133 -8.27 4.61 5.09
CA TYR A 133 -9.70 4.35 5.25
C TYR A 133 -10.39 5.49 6.00
N ASN A 134 -9.85 5.90 7.14
CA ASN A 134 -10.41 6.99 7.94
C ASN A 134 -10.42 8.31 7.17
N THR A 135 -9.36 8.59 6.39
CA THR A 135 -9.28 9.79 5.56
C THR A 135 -10.33 9.78 4.46
N LEU A 136 -10.53 8.66 3.77
CA LEU A 136 -11.60 8.49 2.77
C LEU A 136 -12.99 8.62 3.39
N ARG A 137 -13.19 8.04 4.58
CA ARG A 137 -14.44 8.15 5.32
C ARG A 137 -14.75 9.59 5.72
N ASN A 138 -13.74 10.34 6.17
CA ASN A 138 -13.88 11.75 6.48
C ASN A 138 -14.21 12.58 5.22
N PHE A 139 -13.60 12.28 4.08
CA PHE A 139 -13.97 12.86 2.79
C PHE A 139 -15.43 12.56 2.43
N ASN A 140 -15.92 11.36 2.72
CA ASN A 140 -17.30 10.93 2.55
C ASN A 140 -18.22 11.43 3.71
N LYS A 141 -17.85 12.52 4.38
CA LYS A 141 -18.63 13.16 5.48
C LYS A 141 -18.92 12.19 6.64
N GLY A 142 -18.00 11.29 6.95
CA GLY A 142 -18.13 10.30 8.02
C GLY A 142 -19.02 9.09 7.68
N LYS A 143 -19.65 9.07 6.51
CA LYS A 143 -20.50 7.97 6.07
C LYS A 143 -19.67 6.75 5.64
N LYS A 144 -20.29 5.56 5.67
CA LYS A 144 -19.68 4.32 5.17
C LYS A 144 -19.31 4.45 3.68
N LEU A 145 -18.23 3.77 3.27
CA LEU A 145 -17.75 3.76 1.89
C LEU A 145 -18.49 2.68 1.07
N ASN A 146 -19.83 2.80 0.98
CA ASN A 146 -20.73 1.85 0.34
C ASN A 146 -20.71 1.94 -1.21
N TYR A 147 -19.59 2.31 -1.79
CA TYR A 147 -19.38 2.33 -3.23
C TYR A 147 -18.25 1.35 -3.61
N THR A 148 -18.24 0.94 -4.87
CA THR A 148 -17.20 0.04 -5.40
C THR A 148 -15.94 0.79 -5.79
N PHE A 149 -14.82 0.07 -5.96
CA PHE A 149 -13.58 0.66 -6.45
C PHE A 149 -13.71 1.34 -7.82
N SER A 150 -14.66 0.92 -8.66
CA SER A 150 -14.93 1.57 -9.95
C SER A 150 -15.44 3.00 -9.83
N HIS A 151 -15.95 3.41 -8.65
CA HIS A 151 -16.33 4.79 -8.36
C HIS A 151 -15.13 5.70 -8.09
N ILE A 152 -14.00 5.11 -7.71
CA ILE A 152 -12.74 5.84 -7.52
C ILE A 152 -12.09 6.01 -8.90
N ASP A 153 -12.51 7.05 -9.60
CA ASP A 153 -12.02 7.46 -10.92
C ASP A 153 -11.13 8.71 -10.83
N VAL A 154 -10.69 9.25 -11.96
CA VAL A 154 -9.85 10.47 -12.00
C VAL A 154 -10.58 11.69 -11.42
N PRO A 155 -11.86 11.96 -11.74
CA PRO A 155 -12.66 13.02 -11.09
C PRO A 155 -12.74 12.85 -9.56
N PHE A 156 -12.92 11.62 -9.06
CA PHE A 156 -12.88 11.35 -7.62
C PHE A 156 -11.53 11.72 -7.02
N CYS A 157 -10.42 11.31 -7.65
CA CYS A 157 -9.08 11.62 -7.17
C CYS A 157 -8.84 13.14 -7.07
N LYS A 158 -9.26 13.91 -8.09
CA LYS A 158 -9.16 15.38 -8.07
C LYS A 158 -9.98 16.00 -6.92
N LYS A 159 -11.24 15.60 -6.75
CA LYS A 159 -12.09 16.08 -5.65
C LYS A 159 -11.51 15.74 -4.28
N PHE A 160 -10.93 14.55 -4.14
CA PHE A 160 -10.29 14.11 -2.90
C PHE A 160 -9.03 14.93 -2.60
N GLU A 161 -8.22 15.23 -3.64
CA GLU A 161 -7.06 16.12 -3.52
C GLU A 161 -7.48 17.51 -3.07
N ASP A 162 -8.45 18.14 -3.76
CA ASP A 162 -8.95 19.48 -3.44
C ASP A 162 -9.47 19.56 -2.01
N TRP A 163 -10.22 18.53 -1.58
CA TRP A 163 -10.70 18.44 -0.20
C TRP A 163 -9.54 18.33 0.80
N MET A 164 -8.52 17.51 0.53
CA MET A 164 -7.37 17.43 1.42
C MET A 164 -6.60 18.76 1.48
N ARG A 165 -6.45 19.45 0.35
CA ARG A 165 -5.80 20.76 0.29
C ARG A 165 -6.61 21.82 1.06
N SER A 166 -7.93 21.80 0.97
CA SER A 166 -8.80 22.73 1.75
C SER A 166 -8.68 22.51 3.27
N LYS A 167 -8.20 21.34 3.71
CA LYS A 167 -7.87 21.04 5.12
C LYS A 167 -6.44 21.44 5.51
N GLY A 168 -5.69 22.12 4.64
CA GLY A 168 -4.33 22.54 4.91
C GLY A 168 -3.27 21.42 4.84
N ASN A 169 -3.60 20.26 4.26
CA ASN A 169 -2.63 19.16 4.14
C ASN A 169 -1.52 19.50 3.15
N LYS A 170 -0.28 19.20 3.54
CA LYS A 170 0.90 19.37 2.69
C LYS A 170 1.02 18.24 1.64
N ASP A 171 1.72 18.51 0.54
CA ASP A 171 1.98 17.54 -0.53
C ASP A 171 2.55 16.20 -0.04
N THR A 172 3.38 16.21 1.01
CA THR A 172 3.88 14.99 1.62
C THR A 172 2.78 14.12 2.20
N THR A 173 1.75 14.73 2.82
CA THR A 173 0.58 14.03 3.37
C THR A 173 -0.32 13.53 2.24
N LEU A 174 -0.56 14.37 1.21
CA LEU A 174 -1.32 13.97 0.03
C LEU A 174 -0.65 12.78 -0.66
N SER A 175 0.63 12.88 -0.95
CA SER A 175 1.41 11.79 -1.55
C SER A 175 1.29 10.49 -0.75
N TYR A 176 1.38 10.55 0.58
CA TYR A 176 1.21 9.37 1.43
C TYR A 176 -0.18 8.75 1.30
N GLN A 177 -1.24 9.54 1.37
CA GLN A 177 -2.62 9.06 1.25
C GLN A 177 -2.90 8.45 -0.13
N PHE A 178 -2.50 9.13 -1.20
CA PHE A 178 -2.69 8.63 -2.55
C PHE A 178 -1.85 7.39 -2.88
N ARG A 179 -0.63 7.29 -2.35
CA ARG A 179 0.20 6.07 -2.48
C ARG A 179 -0.46 4.89 -1.79
N THR A 180 -1.04 5.10 -0.61
CA THR A 180 -1.75 4.04 0.14
C THR A 180 -3.05 3.66 -0.59
N LEU A 181 -3.82 4.63 -1.09
CA LEU A 181 -5.03 4.38 -1.88
C LEU A 181 -4.70 3.61 -3.17
N ARG A 182 -3.64 4.00 -3.90
CA ARG A 182 -3.17 3.26 -5.07
C ARG A 182 -2.77 1.82 -4.74
N ALA A 183 -2.10 1.61 -3.62
CA ALA A 183 -1.73 0.27 -3.17
C ALA A 183 -2.97 -0.57 -2.82
N ALA A 184 -4.00 0.02 -2.19
CA ALA A 184 -5.28 -0.65 -1.94
C ALA A 184 -6.00 -0.98 -3.25
N TYR A 185 -6.04 -0.05 -4.20
CA TYR A 185 -6.65 -0.25 -5.52
C TYR A 185 -5.97 -1.39 -6.29
N ASN A 186 -4.64 -1.44 -6.31
CA ASN A 186 -3.90 -2.53 -6.96
C ASN A 186 -4.21 -3.89 -6.32
N LYS A 187 -4.31 -3.96 -4.99
CA LYS A 187 -4.74 -5.18 -4.29
C LYS A 187 -6.17 -5.58 -4.64
N ALA A 188 -7.07 -4.61 -4.84
CA ALA A 188 -8.44 -4.88 -5.30
C ALA A 188 -8.47 -5.43 -6.73
N ILE A 189 -7.55 -4.99 -7.61
CA ILE A 189 -7.37 -5.56 -8.96
C ILE A 189 -6.86 -7.00 -8.85
N GLU A 190 -5.82 -7.27 -8.04
CA GLU A 190 -5.27 -8.60 -7.80
C GLU A 190 -6.34 -9.57 -7.25
N ALA A 191 -7.21 -9.08 -6.36
CA ALA A 191 -8.34 -9.82 -5.82
C ALA A 191 -9.55 -9.94 -6.78
N LYS A 192 -9.45 -9.42 -8.01
CA LYS A 192 -10.53 -9.40 -9.01
C LYS A 192 -11.81 -8.70 -8.54
N ILE A 193 -11.68 -7.68 -7.69
CA ILE A 193 -12.79 -6.84 -7.18
C ILE A 193 -13.09 -5.70 -8.16
N VAL A 194 -12.08 -5.25 -8.89
CA VAL A 194 -12.19 -4.20 -9.91
C VAL A 194 -11.33 -4.55 -11.12
N ALA A 195 -11.78 -4.18 -12.31
CA ALA A 195 -11.05 -4.38 -13.54
C ALA A 195 -9.84 -3.41 -13.64
N ARG A 196 -8.72 -3.88 -14.21
CA ARG A 196 -7.47 -3.11 -14.34
C ARG A 196 -7.64 -1.81 -15.13
N GLU A 197 -8.51 -1.84 -16.14
CA GLU A 197 -8.81 -0.71 -17.03
C GLU A 197 -9.52 0.45 -16.30
N LYS A 198 -10.10 0.17 -15.12
CA LYS A 198 -10.75 1.16 -14.26
C LYS A 198 -9.78 1.86 -13.29
N ASN A 199 -8.48 1.52 -13.33
CA ASN A 199 -7.49 2.08 -12.42
C ASN A 199 -7.21 3.56 -12.72
N PRO A 200 -7.63 4.50 -11.86
CA PRO A 200 -7.43 5.94 -12.10
C PRO A 200 -5.96 6.35 -12.10
N PHE A 201 -5.10 5.58 -11.44
CA PHE A 201 -3.67 5.89 -11.30
C PHE A 201 -2.85 5.61 -12.57
N ILE A 202 -3.48 5.11 -13.63
CA ILE A 202 -2.89 5.07 -14.97
C ILE A 202 -2.75 6.50 -15.51
N GLU A 203 -3.75 7.35 -15.28
CA GLU A 203 -3.81 8.75 -15.73
C GLU A 203 -3.41 9.73 -14.61
N TYR A 204 -3.95 9.55 -13.41
CA TYR A 204 -3.68 10.40 -12.26
C TYR A 204 -2.30 10.05 -11.65
N LYS A 205 -1.27 10.76 -12.11
CA LYS A 205 0.12 10.53 -11.66
C LYS A 205 0.39 11.19 -10.32
N LEU A 206 1.06 10.47 -9.41
CA LEU A 206 1.40 10.98 -8.08
C LEU A 206 2.71 11.80 -8.06
N SER A 207 3.41 11.87 -9.18
CA SER A 207 4.69 12.60 -9.30
C SER A 207 4.54 14.13 -9.22
N HIS A 208 3.32 14.65 -9.36
CA HIS A 208 3.08 16.09 -9.23
C HIS A 208 3.13 16.58 -7.78
N PHE A 209 3.03 15.70 -6.79
CA PHE A 209 3.19 16.09 -5.39
C PHE A 209 4.65 16.39 -5.07
N ASN A 210 4.91 17.58 -4.56
CA ASN A 210 6.25 17.93 -4.09
C ASN A 210 6.53 17.31 -2.72
N THR A 211 7.27 16.21 -2.72
CA THR A 211 7.64 15.47 -1.49
C THR A 211 9.04 15.80 -0.99
N LYS A 212 9.72 16.78 -1.59
CA LYS A 212 11.02 17.22 -1.12
C LYS A 212 10.88 17.88 0.26
N THR A 213 11.57 17.33 1.24
CA THR A 213 11.61 17.87 2.60
C THR A 213 13.02 18.33 2.91
N ILE A 214 13.14 19.47 3.60
CA ILE A 214 14.42 19.92 4.13
C ILE A 214 14.84 18.93 5.22
N LYS A 215 16.02 18.35 5.06
CA LYS A 215 16.60 17.46 6.08
C LYS A 215 16.88 18.30 7.34
N ARG A 216 16.15 18.01 8.40
CA ARG A 216 16.40 18.58 9.73
C ARG A 216 17.57 17.79 10.32
N ALA A 217 18.77 18.34 10.28
CA ALA A 217 19.93 17.77 10.96
C ALA A 217 20.27 18.66 12.15
N LEU A 218 20.57 18.05 13.31
CA LEU A 218 21.19 18.75 14.42
C LEU A 218 22.65 19.06 14.07
N SER A 219 23.19 20.13 14.61
CA SER A 219 24.62 20.35 14.57
C SER A 219 25.35 19.27 15.39
N LYS A 220 26.62 18.98 15.07
CA LYS A 220 27.45 18.06 15.88
C LYS A 220 27.52 18.54 17.32
N ASN A 221 27.66 19.86 17.53
CA ASN A 221 27.73 20.45 18.86
C ASN A 221 26.43 20.22 19.65
N ASP A 222 25.27 20.37 19.05
CA ASP A 222 23.99 20.13 19.74
C ASP A 222 23.82 18.65 20.12
N ILE A 223 24.26 17.73 19.29
CA ILE A 223 24.26 16.31 19.62
C ILE A 223 25.20 16.04 20.79
N LEU A 224 26.42 16.57 20.75
CA LEU A 224 27.38 16.41 21.84
C LEU A 224 26.89 17.04 23.14
N LYS A 225 26.17 18.17 23.12
CA LYS A 225 25.52 18.73 24.31
C LYS A 225 24.53 17.72 24.94
N ILE A 226 23.72 17.04 24.11
CA ILE A 226 22.79 16.04 24.62
C ILE A 226 23.53 14.83 25.20
N ILE A 227 24.50 14.28 24.46
CA ILE A 227 25.21 13.05 24.85
C ILE A 227 26.06 13.25 26.11
N ASN A 228 26.71 14.41 26.24
CA ASN A 228 27.64 14.71 27.37
C ASN A 228 26.94 15.30 28.59
N ALA A 229 25.61 15.51 28.53
CA ALA A 229 24.88 16.05 29.67
C ALA A 229 24.77 15.03 30.80
N ASP A 230 25.05 15.47 32.04
CA ASP A 230 24.86 14.63 33.21
C ASP A 230 23.36 14.51 33.57
N CYS A 231 22.84 13.30 33.49
CA CYS A 231 21.48 12.97 33.83
C CYS A 231 21.37 12.04 35.06
N THR A 232 22.43 11.82 35.81
CA THR A 232 22.48 10.84 36.91
C THR A 232 21.51 11.16 38.03
N SER A 233 21.33 12.43 38.37
CA SER A 233 20.39 12.93 39.40
C SER A 233 18.96 13.19 38.89
N GLN A 234 18.73 13.01 37.57
CA GLN A 234 17.46 13.31 36.94
C GLN A 234 16.41 12.19 37.06
N SER A 235 15.20 12.46 36.65
CA SER A 235 14.11 11.45 36.64
C SER A 235 14.48 10.20 35.81
N LYS A 236 13.91 9.05 36.15
CA LYS A 236 14.12 7.80 35.40
C LYS A 236 13.75 7.93 33.91
N LEU A 237 12.74 8.75 33.58
CA LEU A 237 12.37 8.99 32.20
C LEU A 237 13.42 9.84 31.49
N ARG A 238 13.98 10.86 32.13
CA ARG A 238 15.05 11.70 31.58
C ARG A 238 16.31 10.85 31.31
N GLN A 239 16.72 10.04 32.29
CA GLN A 239 17.86 9.13 32.13
C GLN A 239 17.64 8.17 30.97
N LEU A 240 16.48 7.52 30.89
CA LEU A 240 16.14 6.61 29.78
C LEU A 240 16.14 7.34 28.43
N THR A 241 15.59 8.55 28.38
CA THR A 241 15.55 9.38 27.16
C THR A 241 16.95 9.71 26.66
N HIS A 242 17.82 10.17 27.55
CA HIS A 242 19.21 10.46 27.27
C HIS A 242 19.94 9.21 26.75
N ASP A 243 19.83 8.11 27.48
CA ASP A 243 20.52 6.86 27.14
C ASP A 243 20.04 6.27 25.81
N LEU A 244 18.73 6.29 25.51
CA LEU A 244 18.20 5.80 24.24
C LEU A 244 18.60 6.67 23.05
N PHE A 245 18.67 8.01 23.22
CA PHE A 245 19.13 8.91 22.17
C PHE A 245 20.63 8.72 21.90
N SER A 246 21.44 8.69 22.97
CA SER A 246 22.88 8.47 22.92
C SER A 246 23.22 7.11 22.30
N PHE A 247 22.54 6.05 22.74
CA PHE A 247 22.72 4.72 22.18
C PHE A 247 22.35 4.66 20.69
N SER A 248 21.23 5.30 20.31
CA SER A 248 20.85 5.40 18.90
C SER A 248 21.96 6.06 18.06
N TYR A 249 22.53 7.15 18.53
CA TYR A 249 23.59 7.86 17.85
C TYR A 249 24.88 7.03 17.75
N LEU A 250 25.33 6.47 18.87
CA LEU A 250 26.55 5.65 18.96
C LEU A 250 26.48 4.37 18.13
N CYS A 251 25.28 3.83 17.96
CA CYS A 251 25.01 2.61 17.16
C CYS A 251 24.53 2.92 15.72
N GLY A 252 25.06 3.97 15.08
CA GLY A 252 24.84 4.25 13.67
C GLY A 252 23.40 4.68 13.32
N GLY A 253 22.67 5.27 14.26
CA GLY A 253 21.29 5.70 14.07
C GLY A 253 20.31 4.56 14.06
N ILE A 254 20.48 3.57 14.93
CA ILE A 254 19.50 2.49 15.12
C ILE A 254 18.13 3.06 15.43
N SER A 255 17.07 2.49 14.81
CA SER A 255 15.73 3.02 14.99
C SER A 255 15.17 2.70 16.37
N PHE A 256 14.25 3.53 16.88
CA PHE A 256 13.61 3.31 18.16
C PHE A 256 12.89 1.94 18.26
N VAL A 257 12.28 1.50 17.16
CA VAL A 257 11.62 0.19 17.10
C VAL A 257 12.65 -0.94 17.19
N ASP A 258 13.80 -0.80 16.52
CA ASP A 258 14.88 -1.79 16.60
C ASP A 258 15.45 -1.83 18.03
N ILE A 259 15.76 -0.68 18.65
CA ILE A 259 16.22 -0.60 20.05
C ILE A 259 15.24 -1.29 21.00
N ALA A 260 13.93 -1.04 20.84
CA ALA A 260 12.90 -1.62 21.71
C ALA A 260 12.83 -3.16 21.63
N ASN A 261 13.28 -3.73 20.51
CA ASN A 261 13.27 -5.19 20.31
C ASN A 261 14.64 -5.85 20.53
N LEU A 262 15.68 -5.08 20.88
CA LEU A 262 16.97 -5.69 21.21
C LEU A 262 16.86 -6.57 22.46
N THR A 263 17.50 -7.72 22.39
CA THR A 263 17.67 -8.69 23.48
C THR A 263 19.15 -8.86 23.82
N ARG A 264 19.45 -9.52 24.93
CA ARG A 264 20.84 -9.85 25.29
C ARG A 264 21.54 -10.69 24.24
N GLN A 265 20.81 -11.54 23.53
CA GLN A 265 21.36 -12.39 22.45
C GLN A 265 21.85 -11.57 21.25
N ASN A 266 21.45 -10.31 21.15
CA ASN A 266 21.95 -9.42 20.10
C ASN A 266 23.36 -8.87 20.40
N ILE A 267 23.88 -9.07 21.62
CA ILE A 267 25.23 -8.71 22.01
C ILE A 267 26.10 -9.97 21.94
N VAL A 268 27.04 -9.98 21.04
CA VAL A 268 28.00 -11.06 20.86
C VAL A 268 29.39 -10.45 20.99
N GLU A 269 30.08 -10.79 22.09
CA GLU A 269 31.35 -10.16 22.47
C GLU A 269 31.21 -8.62 22.55
N ASP A 270 31.94 -7.89 21.73
CA ASP A 270 31.95 -6.44 21.63
C ASP A 270 31.06 -5.93 20.46
N ARG A 271 30.19 -6.78 19.89
CA ARG A 271 29.41 -6.47 18.70
C ARG A 271 27.90 -6.50 18.96
N LEU A 272 27.18 -5.56 18.35
CA LEU A 272 25.72 -5.58 18.28
C LEU A 272 25.29 -6.18 16.94
N ILE A 273 24.64 -7.34 17.01
CA ILE A 273 24.15 -8.08 15.84
C ILE A 273 22.63 -8.21 15.92
N TYR A 274 21.93 -7.63 14.95
CA TYR A 274 20.47 -7.69 14.92
C TYR A 274 19.91 -7.60 13.51
N GLN A 275 18.68 -8.06 13.31
CA GLN A 275 17.92 -7.88 12.09
C GLN A 275 16.97 -6.70 12.23
N ARG A 276 16.98 -5.78 11.27
CA ARG A 276 16.11 -4.59 11.27
C ARG A 276 14.64 -5.00 11.10
N GLN A 277 13.79 -4.51 11.97
CA GLN A 277 12.34 -4.81 11.96
C GLN A 277 11.64 -4.36 10.67
N LYS A 278 12.07 -3.27 10.06
CA LYS A 278 11.38 -2.70 8.89
C LYS A 278 11.82 -3.32 7.55
N THR A 279 13.10 -3.66 7.41
CA THR A 279 13.71 -4.03 6.11
C THR A 279 14.30 -5.43 6.12
N HIS A 280 14.32 -6.09 7.28
CA HIS A 280 14.91 -7.41 7.50
C HIS A 280 16.40 -7.53 7.10
N GLY A 281 17.08 -6.39 6.96
CA GLY A 281 18.51 -6.37 6.72
C GLY A 281 19.27 -6.68 8.01
N ASN A 282 20.32 -7.49 7.91
CA ASN A 282 21.20 -7.79 9.04
C ASN A 282 22.17 -6.63 9.28
N ILE A 283 22.31 -6.26 10.53
CA ILE A 283 23.25 -5.24 11.02
C ILE A 283 24.23 -5.93 11.95
N ASN A 284 25.50 -5.61 11.75
CA ASN A 284 26.60 -6.04 12.59
C ASN A 284 27.53 -4.84 12.79
N LEU A 285 27.63 -4.32 13.99
CA LEU A 285 28.45 -3.16 14.31
C LEU A 285 29.24 -3.37 15.60
N LEU A 286 30.43 -2.81 15.67
CA LEU A 286 31.26 -2.78 16.86
C LEU A 286 30.67 -1.77 17.85
N LEU A 287 30.55 -2.16 19.10
CA LEU A 287 30.08 -1.28 20.17
C LEU A 287 31.23 -0.41 20.69
N SER A 288 30.99 0.89 20.83
CA SER A 288 31.92 1.77 21.55
C SER A 288 31.84 1.50 23.07
N LYS A 289 32.86 1.94 23.81
CA LYS A 289 32.88 1.83 25.28
C LYS A 289 31.65 2.49 25.91
N GLU A 290 31.27 3.66 25.39
CA GLU A 290 30.10 4.43 25.85
C GLU A 290 28.80 3.67 25.58
N ALA A 291 28.63 3.06 24.41
CA ALA A 291 27.46 2.24 24.10
C ALA A 291 27.39 1.01 25.01
N SER A 292 28.51 0.36 25.29
CA SER A 292 28.59 -0.78 26.21
C SER A 292 28.27 -0.37 27.64
N THR A 293 28.70 0.82 28.10
CA THR A 293 28.34 1.37 29.43
C THR A 293 26.82 1.58 29.55
N ILE A 294 26.17 2.12 28.50
CA ILE A 294 24.71 2.27 28.49
C ILE A 294 24.02 0.91 28.61
N ILE A 295 24.47 -0.10 27.87
CA ILE A 295 23.92 -1.47 27.95
C ILE A 295 24.10 -2.04 29.36
N ALA A 296 25.29 -1.92 29.95
CA ALA A 296 25.59 -2.43 31.27
C ALA A 296 24.69 -1.81 32.36
N LYS A 297 24.35 -0.53 32.27
CA LYS A 297 23.43 0.16 33.19
C LYS A 297 22.06 -0.53 33.24
N TYR A 298 21.54 -1.02 32.12
CA TYR A 298 20.23 -1.68 32.04
C TYR A 298 20.29 -3.20 32.27
N SER A 299 21.46 -3.83 32.14
CA SER A 299 21.61 -5.28 32.35
C SER A 299 21.41 -5.69 33.82
N THR A 300 21.75 -4.83 34.77
CA THR A 300 21.56 -5.03 36.19
C THR A 300 20.10 -4.93 36.66
N TYR A 301 19.30 -4.10 36.00
CA TYR A 301 17.87 -3.91 36.36
C TYR A 301 16.93 -4.98 35.82
N GLN A 302 17.38 -5.85 34.92
CA GLN A 302 16.53 -6.80 34.22
C GLN A 302 17.14 -8.20 34.12
N GLN A 303 17.56 -8.78 35.27
CA GLN A 303 18.11 -10.15 35.30
C GLN A 303 17.15 -11.19 34.71
N GLU A 304 15.83 -10.97 34.79
CA GLU A 304 14.80 -11.84 34.20
C GLU A 304 14.24 -11.35 32.87
N ALA A 305 14.67 -10.18 32.37
CA ALA A 305 14.08 -9.62 31.17
C ALA A 305 14.85 -10.00 29.90
N GLU A 306 14.10 -10.44 28.91
CA GLU A 306 14.62 -10.78 27.58
C GLU A 306 15.19 -9.55 26.86
N TYR A 307 14.58 -8.37 27.03
CA TYR A 307 14.93 -7.14 26.31
C TYR A 307 16.03 -6.34 26.99
N LEU A 308 16.90 -5.68 26.18
CA LEU A 308 18.02 -4.87 26.70
C LEU A 308 17.55 -3.60 27.43
N PHE A 309 16.50 -2.95 26.92
CA PHE A 309 15.98 -1.69 27.46
C PHE A 309 14.57 -1.88 28.06
N PRO A 310 14.19 -1.08 29.08
CA PRO A 310 12.90 -1.22 29.79
C PRO A 310 11.71 -0.66 28.99
N ILE A 311 11.65 -0.99 27.69
CA ILE A 311 10.59 -0.57 26.77
C ILE A 311 9.53 -1.65 26.68
N LEU A 312 9.96 -2.88 26.38
CA LEU A 312 9.11 -4.06 26.27
C LEU A 312 9.29 -4.99 27.48
N HIS A 313 8.32 -5.86 27.70
CA HIS A 313 8.35 -6.87 28.74
C HIS A 313 7.75 -8.17 28.20
N CYS A 314 8.47 -9.28 28.26
CA CYS A 314 8.11 -10.56 27.64
C CYS A 314 6.76 -11.11 28.14
N LYS A 315 6.45 -10.98 29.44
CA LYS A 315 5.20 -11.46 30.05
C LYS A 315 3.98 -10.54 29.80
N ARG A 316 4.19 -9.27 29.41
CA ARG A 316 3.10 -8.27 29.24
C ARG A 316 2.82 -7.92 27.80
N HIS A 317 3.85 -7.88 26.96
CA HIS A 317 3.74 -7.47 25.57
C HIS A 317 3.96 -8.69 24.66
N ILE A 318 2.97 -9.60 24.65
CA ILE A 318 3.06 -10.91 23.97
C ILE A 318 2.73 -10.77 22.50
N THR A 319 1.61 -10.10 22.19
CA THR A 319 1.14 -9.99 20.80
C THR A 319 1.86 -8.88 20.02
N PRO A 320 1.98 -8.99 18.70
CA PRO A 320 2.54 -7.92 17.85
C PRO A 320 1.86 -6.56 18.07
N MET A 321 0.55 -6.55 18.28
CA MET A 321 -0.22 -5.35 18.56
C MET A 321 0.17 -4.72 19.89
N GLN A 322 0.28 -5.51 20.97
CA GLN A 322 0.71 -5.02 22.28
C GLN A 322 2.12 -4.44 22.22
N LYS A 323 3.07 -5.13 21.56
CA LYS A 323 4.43 -4.62 21.34
C LYS A 323 4.41 -3.29 20.58
N SER A 324 3.70 -3.22 19.46
CA SER A 324 3.58 -2.00 18.65
C SER A 324 3.02 -0.83 19.47
N ASN A 325 1.90 -1.03 20.17
CA ASN A 325 1.27 0.01 21.00
C ASN A 325 2.22 0.50 22.12
N ARG A 326 2.92 -0.42 22.76
CA ARG A 326 3.89 -0.07 23.82
C ARG A 326 5.06 0.73 23.25
N VAL A 327 5.64 0.30 22.15
CA VAL A 327 6.73 1.00 21.48
C VAL A 327 6.31 2.41 21.08
N HIS A 328 5.12 2.58 20.48
CA HIS A 328 4.58 3.89 20.13
C HIS A 328 4.40 4.79 21.37
N LYS A 329 3.83 4.26 22.44
CA LYS A 329 3.62 5.00 23.72
C LYS A 329 4.95 5.50 24.28
N ILE A 330 5.94 4.63 24.42
CA ILE A 330 7.24 5.02 24.99
C ILE A 330 8.00 5.96 24.04
N CYS A 331 7.97 5.72 22.74
CA CYS A 331 8.56 6.62 21.77
C CYS A 331 7.99 8.04 21.85
N HIS A 332 6.68 8.17 22.04
CA HIS A 332 6.04 9.47 22.24
C HIS A 332 6.52 10.12 23.54
N GLN A 333 6.56 9.40 24.67
CA GLN A 333 7.03 9.91 25.95
C GLN A 333 8.50 10.37 25.88
N VAL A 334 9.37 9.54 25.29
CA VAL A 334 10.78 9.85 25.08
C VAL A 334 10.96 11.06 24.16
N ASN A 335 10.20 11.18 23.08
CA ASN A 335 10.30 12.36 22.20
C ASN A 335 9.79 13.64 22.88
N THR A 336 8.78 13.56 23.76
CA THR A 336 8.31 14.71 24.53
C THR A 336 9.36 15.16 25.52
N GLU A 337 9.94 14.23 26.28
CA GLU A 337 11.01 14.48 27.23
C GLU A 337 12.28 15.00 26.54
N LEU A 338 12.63 14.44 25.37
CA LEU A 338 13.80 14.85 24.59
C LEU A 338 13.68 16.30 24.10
N ARG A 339 12.48 16.76 23.74
CA ARG A 339 12.26 18.16 23.36
C ARG A 339 12.45 19.10 24.55
N ALA A 340 11.89 18.77 25.71
CA ALA A 340 12.08 19.55 26.94
C ALA A 340 13.57 19.61 27.31
N PHE A 341 14.24 18.48 27.27
CA PHE A 341 15.68 18.38 27.56
C PHE A 341 16.53 19.22 26.59
N ALA A 342 16.25 19.16 25.30
CA ALA A 342 16.95 19.96 24.31
C ALA A 342 16.77 21.46 24.52
N GLN A 343 15.56 21.89 24.90
CA GLN A 343 15.28 23.30 25.26
C GLN A 343 16.10 23.77 26.47
N GLU A 344 16.21 22.96 27.52
CA GLU A 344 17.05 23.24 28.70
C GLU A 344 18.53 23.39 28.32
N LEU A 345 19.01 22.64 27.34
CA LEU A 345 20.36 22.72 26.81
C LEU A 345 20.59 23.88 25.80
N GLY A 346 19.57 24.73 25.59
CA GLY A 346 19.62 25.84 24.64
C GLY A 346 19.62 25.42 23.17
N ILE A 347 19.07 24.24 22.85
CA ILE A 347 18.94 23.75 21.48
C ILE A 347 17.59 24.19 20.91
N THR A 348 17.60 25.04 19.88
CA THR A 348 16.39 25.59 19.26
C THR A 348 15.70 24.65 18.29
N ALA A 349 16.40 23.62 17.80
CA ALA A 349 15.84 22.64 16.87
C ALA A 349 14.86 21.69 17.58
N GLU A 350 13.80 21.30 16.87
CA GLU A 350 12.86 20.28 17.36
C GLU A 350 13.53 18.90 17.38
N VAL A 351 14.00 18.48 18.56
CA VAL A 351 14.72 17.21 18.70
C VAL A 351 13.77 16.03 18.86
N THR A 352 14.05 14.96 18.12
CA THR A 352 13.38 13.67 18.25
C THR A 352 14.40 12.53 18.14
N THR A 353 14.05 11.34 18.61
CA THR A 353 14.90 10.14 18.49
C THR A 353 15.33 9.84 17.05
N TYR A 354 14.54 10.29 16.06
CA TYR A 354 14.85 10.08 14.64
C TYR A 354 16.02 10.93 14.14
N LEU A 355 16.32 12.05 14.81
CA LEU A 355 17.43 12.93 14.42
C LEU A 355 18.81 12.31 14.65
N ALA A 356 18.96 11.44 15.64
CA ALA A 356 20.19 10.66 15.84
C ALA A 356 20.59 9.90 14.55
N ARG A 357 19.59 9.39 13.82
CA ARG A 357 19.79 8.67 12.56
C ARG A 357 20.17 9.59 11.40
N HIS A 358 19.55 10.76 11.30
CA HIS A 358 19.84 11.68 10.18
C HIS A 358 21.25 12.19 10.19
N HIS A 359 21.79 12.47 11.36
CA HIS A 359 23.15 12.97 11.50
C HIS A 359 24.20 11.93 11.09
N HIS A 360 24.05 10.68 11.54
CA HIS A 360 24.97 9.60 11.20
C HIS A 360 25.07 9.38 9.68
N LEU A 361 23.93 9.30 8.99
CA LEU A 361 23.89 9.14 7.53
C LEU A 361 24.51 10.32 6.78
N SER A 362 24.37 11.55 7.29
CA SER A 362 24.93 12.74 6.66
C SER A 362 26.45 12.83 6.83
N TYR A 363 26.99 12.26 7.89
CA TYR A 363 28.42 12.24 8.17
C TYR A 363 29.16 11.17 7.39
N THR A 364 28.57 9.97 7.28
CA THR A 364 29.14 8.86 6.50
C THR A 364 29.20 9.18 5.01
N LEU A 365 28.19 9.88 4.47
CA LEU A 365 28.19 10.33 3.07
C LEU A 365 29.24 11.42 2.78
N LYS A 366 29.62 12.23 3.76
CA LYS A 366 30.69 13.24 3.60
C LYS A 366 32.10 12.65 3.64
N ILE A 367 32.28 11.53 4.34
CA ILE A 367 33.58 10.84 4.40
C ILE A 367 33.83 10.00 3.14
N SER A 368 32.73 9.48 2.50
CA SER A 368 32.87 8.71 1.25
C SER A 368 32.99 9.58 -0.01
N SER A 369 32.96 10.91 0.12
CA SER A 369 33.11 11.88 -0.97
C SER A 369 34.43 12.69 -0.85
N LEU A 370 35.32 12.33 0.05
CA LEU A 370 36.74 12.74 0.18
C LEU A 370 37.65 11.54 -0.15
#